data_c179423e6b49ef7375b1adc5e77a534b
#
_entry.id   c179423e6b49ef7375b1adc5e77a534b
#
_cell.length_a   1.000
_cell.length_b   1.000
_cell.length_c   1.000
_cell.angle_alpha   90.00
_cell.angle_beta   90.00
_cell.angle_gamma   90.00
#
_symmetry.space_group_name_H-M   'P 1'
#
loop_
_entity.id
_entity.type
_entity.pdbx_description
1 polymer ?
#
loop_
_entity_poly.entity_id
_entity_poly.type
_entity_poly.pdbx_seq_one_letter_code
_entity_poly.pdbx_strand_id
1 'polypeptide(L)'
;MLFRSHRHGKSHSIRPATLRAPSWISLTPAEIEALVIKYSKEGLTPSQIGIKLRDQHSIPLIKPITKKSIGQILEENDLKADMPEDLENIVNKAVGLQKHLKENKGDNRNVRSLELIEAKVHRLSVYYKRIERIPKTWKYKSVVAQLE
;
A
#
# COMPACT_ATOMS: atom_id res chain seq x y z
N MET A 1 -4.28 -16.33 12.13
CA MET A 1 -2.90 -16.38 12.65
C MET A 1 -2.44 -14.95 12.88
N LEU A 2 -2.31 -14.51 14.12
CA LEU A 2 -1.90 -13.14 14.47
C LEU A 2 -0.43 -12.95 14.11
N PHE A 3 -0.14 -11.95 13.27
CA PHE A 3 1.23 -11.54 13.00
C PHE A 3 1.85 -11.02 14.30
N ARG A 4 2.75 -11.77 14.90
CA ARG A 4 3.61 -11.24 15.95
C ARG A 4 4.51 -10.17 15.33
N SER A 5 4.17 -8.92 15.58
CA SER A 5 5.06 -7.80 15.28
C SER A 5 6.30 -7.93 16.16
N HIS A 6 7.48 -7.83 15.56
CA HIS A 6 8.75 -7.73 16.32
C HIS A 6 8.91 -6.34 16.98
N ARG A 7 7.93 -5.47 16.86
CA ARG A 7 7.91 -4.15 17.48
C ARG A 7 7.39 -4.28 18.91
N HIS A 8 8.21 -3.92 19.87
CA HIS A 8 7.85 -3.87 21.29
C HIS A 8 7.20 -2.54 21.70
N GLY A 9 7.35 -1.48 20.91
CA GLY A 9 6.73 -0.18 21.12
C GLY A 9 5.23 -0.21 20.88
N LYS A 10 4.47 0.46 21.74
CA LYS A 10 3.00 0.57 21.67
C LYS A 10 2.52 1.91 21.09
N SER A 11 3.44 2.83 20.77
CA SER A 11 3.09 4.11 20.15
C SER A 11 2.68 3.93 18.69
N HIS A 12 1.52 4.44 18.35
CA HIS A 12 0.98 4.46 16.99
C HIS A 12 -0.02 5.62 16.87
N SER A 13 -0.27 6.06 15.65
CA SER A 13 -1.28 7.07 15.39
C SER A 13 -2.67 6.52 15.69
N ILE A 14 -3.43 7.28 16.48
CA ILE A 14 -4.81 6.94 16.83
C ILE A 14 -5.74 7.83 16.01
N ARG A 15 -6.75 7.23 15.38
CA ARG A 15 -7.80 7.99 14.70
C ARG A 15 -8.69 8.68 15.70
N PRO A 16 -9.22 9.89 15.38
CA PRO A 16 -10.21 10.55 16.23
C PRO A 16 -11.40 9.63 16.51
N ALA A 17 -11.91 9.67 17.75
CA ALA A 17 -13.07 8.89 18.14
C ALA A 17 -14.34 9.29 17.34
N THR A 18 -14.46 10.59 17.03
CA THR A 18 -15.54 11.12 16.19
C THR A 18 -15.10 11.25 14.75
N LEU A 19 -15.73 10.47 13.86
CA LEU A 19 -15.50 10.53 12.41
C LEU A 19 -16.37 11.64 11.78
N ARG A 20 -16.22 12.88 12.24
CA ARG A 20 -16.88 14.05 11.65
C ARG A 20 -15.92 14.82 10.76
N ALA A 21 -16.45 15.49 9.75
CA ALA A 21 -15.69 16.41 8.93
C ALA A 21 -15.20 17.58 9.84
N PRO A 22 -13.91 17.93 9.82
CA PRO A 22 -13.39 19.06 10.56
C PRO A 22 -13.96 20.38 10.04
N SER A 23 -14.18 21.34 10.95
CA SER A 23 -14.78 22.64 10.61
C SER A 23 -13.90 23.56 9.74
N TRP A 24 -12.58 23.30 9.73
CA TRP A 24 -11.64 24.12 8.94
C TRP A 24 -11.56 23.72 7.46
N ILE A 25 -12.23 22.64 7.04
CA ILE A 25 -12.22 22.21 5.65
C ILE A 25 -13.31 22.98 4.90
N SER A 26 -12.87 23.83 3.95
CA SER A 26 -13.74 24.62 3.07
C SER A 26 -14.12 23.88 1.79
N LEU A 27 -13.39 22.81 1.44
CA LEU A 27 -13.59 22.06 0.20
C LEU A 27 -14.83 21.18 0.27
N THR A 28 -15.60 21.19 -0.80
CA THR A 28 -16.77 20.31 -0.98
C THR A 28 -16.35 18.85 -1.23
N PRO A 29 -17.18 17.86 -0.93
CA PRO A 29 -16.89 16.47 -1.24
C PRO A 29 -16.51 16.22 -2.71
N ALA A 30 -17.21 16.89 -3.64
CA ALA A 30 -16.96 16.77 -5.07
C ALA A 30 -15.58 17.30 -5.48
N GLU A 31 -15.16 18.42 -4.91
CA GLU A 31 -13.80 18.96 -5.15
C GLU A 31 -12.72 18.03 -4.63
N ILE A 32 -12.94 17.38 -3.48
CA ILE A 32 -12.01 16.40 -2.94
C ILE A 32 -11.91 15.17 -3.85
N GLU A 33 -13.05 14.67 -4.35
CA GLU A 33 -13.04 13.56 -5.33
C GLU A 33 -12.30 13.94 -6.61
N ALA A 34 -12.51 15.16 -7.13
CA ALA A 34 -11.78 15.67 -8.30
C ALA A 34 -10.26 15.74 -8.06
N LEU A 35 -9.82 16.17 -6.85
CA LEU A 35 -8.40 16.16 -6.48
C LEU A 35 -7.83 14.75 -6.41
N VAL A 36 -8.57 13.78 -5.88
CA VAL A 36 -8.15 12.36 -5.85
C VAL A 36 -7.91 11.85 -7.27
N ILE A 37 -8.86 12.10 -8.18
CA ILE A 37 -8.76 11.69 -9.59
C ILE A 37 -7.56 12.36 -10.27
N LYS A 38 -7.37 13.67 -10.05
CA LYS A 38 -6.23 14.43 -10.58
C LYS A 38 -4.91 13.80 -10.15
N TYR A 39 -4.73 13.56 -8.85
CA TYR A 39 -3.48 13.00 -8.33
C TYR A 39 -3.23 11.55 -8.76
N SER A 40 -4.29 10.77 -8.96
CA SER A 40 -4.16 9.43 -9.53
C SER A 40 -3.68 9.48 -10.98
N LYS A 41 -4.19 10.42 -11.79
CA LYS A 41 -3.70 10.66 -13.17
C LYS A 41 -2.26 11.17 -13.23
N GLU A 42 -1.78 11.83 -12.17
CA GLU A 42 -0.36 12.20 -12.00
C GLU A 42 0.52 10.97 -11.64
N GLY A 43 -0.05 9.78 -11.46
CA GLY A 43 0.67 8.54 -11.14
C GLY A 43 0.92 8.32 -9.64
N LEU A 44 0.26 9.07 -8.76
CA LEU A 44 0.40 8.87 -7.31
C LEU A 44 -0.41 7.67 -6.84
N THR A 45 0.18 6.91 -5.91
CA THR A 45 -0.52 5.79 -5.27
C THR A 45 -1.60 6.28 -4.28
N PRO A 46 -2.61 5.44 -3.96
CA PRO A 46 -3.66 5.81 -3.01
C PRO A 46 -3.13 6.32 -1.66
N SER A 47 -2.05 5.73 -1.15
CA SER A 47 -1.40 6.18 0.10
C SER A 47 -0.75 7.55 -0.06
N GLN A 48 -0.07 7.79 -1.18
CA GLN A 48 0.56 9.08 -1.49
C GLN A 48 -0.48 10.18 -1.70
N ILE A 49 -1.59 9.87 -2.37
CA ILE A 49 -2.73 10.79 -2.51
C ILE A 49 -3.25 11.20 -1.14
N GLY A 50 -3.43 10.26 -0.21
CA GLY A 50 -3.87 10.56 1.15
C GLY A 50 -2.91 11.49 1.90
N ILE A 51 -1.60 11.27 1.76
CA ILE A 51 -0.56 12.13 2.35
C ILE A 51 -0.61 13.53 1.74
N LYS A 52 -0.68 13.63 0.41
CA LYS A 52 -0.72 14.92 -0.31
C LYS A 52 -1.95 15.75 0.04
N LEU A 53 -3.12 15.11 0.17
CA LEU A 53 -4.35 15.78 0.62
C LEU A 53 -4.26 16.27 2.06
N ARG A 54 -3.65 15.49 2.95
CA ARG A 54 -3.41 15.91 4.33
C ARG A 54 -2.48 17.12 4.42
N ASP A 55 -1.36 17.07 3.70
CA ASP A 55 -0.27 18.04 3.84
C ASP A 55 -0.52 19.34 3.06
N GLN A 56 -1.13 19.25 1.88
CA GLN A 56 -1.37 20.43 1.02
C GLN A 56 -2.76 21.03 1.17
N HIS A 57 -3.77 20.21 1.51
CA HIS A 57 -5.16 20.64 1.60
C HIS A 57 -5.74 20.56 3.01
N SER A 58 -4.91 20.20 4.02
CA SER A 58 -5.32 20.07 5.42
C SER A 58 -6.49 19.08 5.64
N ILE A 59 -6.63 18.07 4.78
CA ILE A 59 -7.68 17.05 4.83
C ILE A 59 -7.14 15.82 5.57
N PRO A 60 -7.41 15.62 6.86
CA PRO A 60 -6.81 14.53 7.63
C PRO A 60 -7.38 13.16 7.25
N LEU A 61 -8.66 13.09 6.92
CA LEU A 61 -9.36 11.86 6.54
C LEU A 61 -10.41 12.18 5.47
N ILE A 62 -10.40 11.42 4.38
CA ILE A 62 -11.34 11.61 3.26
C ILE A 62 -12.71 11.01 3.58
N LYS A 63 -12.74 9.78 4.12
CA LYS A 63 -13.97 9.03 4.35
C LYS A 63 -15.03 9.75 5.19
N PRO A 64 -14.74 10.55 6.23
CA PRO A 64 -15.75 11.32 6.96
C PRO A 64 -16.44 12.37 6.11
N ILE A 65 -15.78 12.89 5.07
CA ILE A 65 -16.25 13.98 4.22
C ILE A 65 -17.02 13.42 3.01
N THR A 66 -16.36 12.56 2.22
CA THR A 66 -16.92 12.02 0.96
C THR A 66 -17.76 10.76 1.16
N LYS A 67 -17.77 10.17 2.38
CA LYS A 67 -18.38 8.87 2.70
C LYS A 67 -17.74 7.68 1.96
N LYS A 68 -16.79 7.93 1.08
CA LYS A 68 -16.05 6.94 0.27
C LYS A 68 -14.58 6.88 0.68
N SER A 69 -13.92 5.75 0.47
CA SER A 69 -12.47 5.64 0.56
C SER A 69 -11.82 6.06 -0.76
N ILE A 70 -10.52 6.40 -0.73
CA ILE A 70 -9.76 6.70 -1.96
C ILE A 70 -9.89 5.54 -2.96
N GLY A 71 -9.72 4.30 -2.51
CA GLY A 71 -9.84 3.13 -3.39
C GLY A 71 -11.21 2.99 -4.04
N GLN A 72 -12.31 3.33 -3.35
CA GLN A 72 -13.65 3.33 -3.92
C GLN A 72 -13.83 4.44 -4.96
N ILE A 73 -13.32 5.64 -4.69
CA ILE A 73 -13.37 6.76 -5.66
C ILE A 73 -12.60 6.38 -6.93
N LEU A 74 -11.43 5.76 -6.81
CA LEU A 74 -10.64 5.32 -7.96
C LEU A 74 -11.30 4.17 -8.72
N GLU A 75 -11.97 3.27 -8.03
CA GLU A 75 -12.72 2.15 -8.65
C GLU A 75 -13.93 2.65 -9.45
N GLU A 76 -14.67 3.62 -8.92
CA GLU A 76 -15.81 4.25 -9.62
C GLU A 76 -15.39 5.03 -10.87
N ASN A 77 -14.12 5.44 -10.96
CA ASN A 77 -13.58 6.18 -12.10
C ASN A 77 -12.63 5.35 -13.00
N ASP A 78 -12.65 4.02 -12.87
CA ASP A 78 -11.81 3.09 -13.64
C ASP A 78 -10.30 3.37 -13.55
N LEU A 79 -9.85 3.99 -12.44
CA LEU A 79 -8.44 4.31 -12.17
C LEU A 79 -7.79 3.37 -11.15
N LYS A 80 -8.44 2.25 -10.85
CA LYS A 80 -7.94 1.27 -9.90
C LYS A 80 -6.77 0.48 -10.48
N ALA A 81 -5.64 0.47 -9.80
CA ALA A 81 -4.48 -0.33 -10.19
C ALA A 81 -4.81 -1.85 -10.16
N ASP A 82 -4.24 -2.61 -11.11
CA ASP A 82 -4.42 -4.07 -11.21
C ASP A 82 -3.92 -4.79 -9.96
N MET A 83 -2.77 -4.35 -9.44
CA MET A 83 -2.17 -4.92 -8.25
C MET A 83 -2.39 -4.03 -7.01
N PRO A 84 -2.70 -4.60 -5.84
CA PRO A 84 -2.78 -3.84 -4.59
C PRO A 84 -1.44 -3.16 -4.26
N GLU A 85 -1.48 -1.89 -3.85
CA GLU A 85 -0.30 -1.06 -3.55
C GLU A 85 0.65 -1.71 -2.53
N ASP A 86 0.13 -2.32 -1.48
CA ASP A 86 0.93 -2.96 -0.43
C ASP A 86 1.67 -4.21 -0.95
N LEU A 87 1.04 -5.00 -1.82
CA LEU A 87 1.68 -6.14 -2.46
C LEU A 87 2.73 -5.67 -3.47
N GLU A 88 2.42 -4.67 -4.28
CA GLU A 88 3.36 -4.08 -5.24
C GLU A 88 4.60 -3.53 -4.54
N ASN A 89 4.43 -2.75 -3.49
CA ASN A 89 5.54 -2.18 -2.72
C ASN A 89 6.46 -3.25 -2.12
N ILE A 90 5.90 -4.36 -1.61
CA ILE A 90 6.71 -5.47 -1.08
C ILE A 90 7.41 -6.23 -2.19
N VAL A 91 6.76 -6.45 -3.32
CA VAL A 91 7.38 -7.09 -4.50
C VAL A 91 8.53 -6.24 -5.03
N ASN A 92 8.34 -4.93 -5.18
CA ASN A 92 9.40 -4.00 -5.62
C ASN A 92 10.58 -4.00 -4.65
N LYS A 93 10.32 -4.07 -3.34
CA LYS A 93 11.36 -4.20 -2.33
C LYS A 93 12.12 -5.52 -2.44
N ALA A 94 11.43 -6.63 -2.70
CA ALA A 94 12.06 -7.93 -2.93
C ALA A 94 12.95 -7.92 -4.17
N VAL A 95 12.46 -7.37 -5.29
CA VAL A 95 13.23 -7.24 -6.53
C VAL A 95 14.48 -6.38 -6.35
N GLY A 96 14.36 -5.25 -5.65
CA GLY A 96 15.52 -4.40 -5.33
C GLY A 96 16.57 -5.14 -4.49
N LEU A 97 16.13 -5.94 -3.52
CA LEU A 97 17.04 -6.73 -2.68
C LEU A 97 17.68 -7.89 -3.45
N GLN A 98 16.95 -8.53 -4.35
CA GLN A 98 17.49 -9.55 -5.25
C GLN A 98 18.59 -8.98 -6.16
N LYS A 99 18.39 -7.76 -6.71
CA LYS A 99 19.40 -7.07 -7.50
C LYS A 99 20.66 -6.78 -6.68
N HIS A 100 20.50 -6.29 -5.45
CA HIS A 100 21.60 -6.06 -4.53
C HIS A 100 22.40 -7.32 -4.24
N LEU A 101 21.75 -8.46 -3.98
CA LEU A 101 22.41 -9.73 -3.67
C LEU A 101 23.14 -10.35 -4.86
N LYS A 102 22.73 -10.06 -6.10
CA LYS A 102 23.48 -10.46 -7.30
C LYS A 102 24.87 -9.81 -7.35
N GLU A 103 24.96 -8.56 -6.91
CA GLU A 103 26.20 -7.78 -6.88
C GLU A 103 27.01 -8.08 -5.59
N ASN A 104 26.33 -8.37 -4.48
CA ASN A 104 26.89 -8.52 -3.15
C ASN A 104 26.59 -9.90 -2.55
N LYS A 105 27.17 -10.96 -3.14
CA LYS A 105 26.91 -12.37 -2.77
C LYS A 105 27.25 -12.73 -1.31
N GLY A 106 28.15 -11.99 -0.67
CA GLY A 106 28.58 -12.22 0.72
C GLY A 106 27.65 -11.62 1.78
N ASP A 107 26.58 -10.95 1.40
CA ASP A 107 25.67 -10.26 2.35
C ASP A 107 24.60 -11.21 2.92
N ASN A 108 25.04 -12.09 3.81
CA ASN A 108 24.18 -13.09 4.47
C ASN A 108 23.01 -12.45 5.24
N ARG A 109 23.18 -11.22 5.76
CA ARG A 109 22.11 -10.52 6.47
C ARG A 109 20.96 -10.16 5.53
N ASN A 110 21.28 -9.70 4.34
CA ASN A 110 20.26 -9.36 3.34
C ASN A 110 19.67 -10.61 2.66
N VAL A 111 20.38 -11.73 2.57
CA VAL A 111 19.80 -13.03 2.21
C VAL A 111 18.64 -13.36 3.16
N ARG A 112 18.88 -13.29 4.48
CA ARG A 112 17.84 -13.54 5.47
C ARG A 112 16.69 -12.52 5.38
N SER A 113 16.98 -11.26 5.09
CA SER A 113 15.97 -10.22 4.88
C SER A 113 15.09 -10.53 3.66
N LEU A 114 15.68 -11.03 2.58
CA LEU A 114 14.97 -11.43 1.37
C LEU A 114 13.98 -12.56 1.65
N GLU A 115 14.40 -13.63 2.33
CA GLU A 115 13.51 -14.73 2.74
C GLU A 115 12.29 -14.23 3.52
N LEU A 116 12.50 -13.30 4.47
CA LEU A 116 11.42 -12.73 5.27
C LEU A 116 10.45 -11.88 4.43
N ILE A 117 10.97 -11.16 3.44
CA ILE A 117 10.16 -10.36 2.51
C ILE A 117 9.35 -11.28 1.58
N GLU A 118 9.98 -12.29 1.00
CA GLU A 118 9.32 -13.27 0.14
C GLU A 118 8.22 -14.04 0.88
N ALA A 119 8.44 -14.41 2.14
CA ALA A 119 7.42 -14.98 2.99
C ALA A 119 6.22 -14.04 3.21
N LYS A 120 6.45 -12.70 3.25
CA LYS A 120 5.36 -11.70 3.32
C LYS A 120 4.63 -11.60 1.99
N VAL A 121 5.34 -11.58 0.85
CA VAL A 121 4.73 -11.60 -0.48
C VAL A 121 3.81 -12.80 -0.63
N HIS A 122 4.29 -13.99 -0.26
CA HIS A 122 3.49 -15.22 -0.33
C HIS A 122 2.20 -15.10 0.50
N ARG A 123 2.29 -14.67 1.76
CA ARG A 123 1.12 -14.52 2.64
C ARG A 123 0.11 -13.50 2.13
N LEU A 124 0.58 -12.34 1.63
CA LEU A 124 -0.30 -11.33 1.03
C LEU A 124 -0.94 -11.85 -0.26
N SER A 125 -0.21 -12.55 -1.10
CA SER A 125 -0.76 -13.10 -2.34
C SER A 125 -1.88 -14.11 -2.07
N VAL A 126 -1.73 -14.98 -1.05
CA VAL A 126 -2.79 -15.90 -0.63
C VAL A 126 -4.04 -15.15 -0.16
N TYR A 127 -3.85 -14.09 0.62
CA TYR A 127 -4.97 -13.24 1.07
C TYR A 127 -5.69 -12.60 -0.12
N TYR A 128 -4.97 -11.94 -1.04
CA TYR A 128 -5.56 -11.25 -2.19
C TYR A 128 -6.20 -12.20 -3.21
N LYS A 129 -5.68 -13.42 -3.37
CA LYS A 129 -6.33 -14.46 -4.17
C LYS A 129 -7.65 -14.92 -3.57
N ARG A 130 -7.73 -15.02 -2.24
CA ARG A 130 -8.95 -15.43 -1.53
C ARG A 130 -10.07 -14.40 -1.66
N ILE A 131 -9.74 -13.11 -1.68
CA ILE A 131 -10.70 -12.02 -1.88
C ILE A 131 -10.86 -11.63 -3.37
N GLU A 132 -10.28 -12.44 -4.28
CA GLU A 132 -10.38 -12.27 -5.75
C GLU A 132 -9.89 -10.91 -6.26
N ARG A 133 -9.01 -10.23 -5.49
CA ARG A 133 -8.43 -8.94 -5.88
C ARG A 133 -7.29 -9.12 -6.91
N ILE A 134 -6.63 -10.27 -6.93
CA ILE A 134 -5.64 -10.69 -7.92
C ILE A 134 -6.02 -12.05 -8.50
N PRO A 135 -5.65 -12.34 -9.76
CA PRO A 135 -5.95 -13.63 -10.39
C PRO A 135 -5.36 -14.81 -9.61
N LYS A 136 -6.06 -15.93 -9.55
CA LYS A 136 -5.57 -17.17 -8.90
C LYS A 136 -4.28 -17.70 -9.55
N THR A 137 -4.07 -17.39 -10.84
CA THR A 137 -2.90 -17.75 -11.62
C THR A 137 -1.67 -16.91 -11.30
N TRP A 138 -1.83 -15.75 -10.64
CA TRP A 138 -0.71 -14.88 -10.29
C TRP A 138 0.30 -15.61 -9.40
N LYS A 139 1.58 -15.59 -9.79
CA LYS A 139 2.68 -16.18 -9.03
C LYS A 139 3.83 -15.19 -8.94
N TYR A 140 4.40 -15.06 -7.75
CA TYR A 140 5.66 -14.37 -7.56
C TYR A 140 6.81 -15.28 -7.98
N LYS A 141 7.72 -14.80 -8.84
CA LYS A 141 8.93 -15.51 -9.21
C LYS A 141 10.00 -15.23 -8.16
N SER A 142 10.21 -16.17 -7.24
CA SER A 142 11.34 -16.12 -6.31
C SER A 142 12.63 -16.42 -7.06
N VAL A 143 13.68 -15.67 -6.77
CA VAL A 143 15.02 -15.89 -7.37
C VAL A 143 15.89 -16.76 -6.44
N VAL A 144 15.50 -16.95 -5.19
CA VAL A 144 16.24 -17.84 -4.25
C VAL A 144 16.34 -19.27 -4.80
N ALA A 145 15.32 -19.74 -5.53
CA ALA A 145 15.33 -21.02 -6.23
C ALA A 145 16.21 -21.05 -7.52
N GLN A 146 16.87 -19.95 -7.88
CA GLN A 146 17.76 -19.85 -9.06
C GLN A 146 19.22 -19.63 -8.67
N LEU A 147 19.53 -19.57 -7.36
CA LEU A 147 20.88 -19.37 -6.83
C LEU A 147 21.49 -20.66 -6.27
N GLU A 148 20.75 -21.78 -6.33
CA GLU A 148 21.26 -23.15 -6.19
C GLU A 148 21.55 -23.71 -7.62
#